data_7654afa0aab68a86b00ed2fbf60f551c
#
_entry.id   7654afa0aab68a86b00ed2fbf60f551c
#
_cell.length_a   1.000
_cell.length_b   1.000
_cell.length_c   1.000
_cell.angle_alpha   90.00
_cell.angle_beta   90.00
_cell.angle_gamma   90.00
#
_symmetry.space_group_name_H-M   'P 1'
#
loop_
_entity.id
_entity.type
_entity.pdbx_description
1 polymer ?
#
loop_
_entity_poly.entity_id
_entity_poly.type
_entity_poly.pdbx_seq_one_letter_code
_entity_poly.pdbx_strand_id
1 'polypeptide(L)'
;MDDKTFSRPENAGGHCAMEQKLSELNAYFEEQILRCGKRREQLLADDRPDEASLEKVRANVFDIFRTILSVAVKLGKGEPEAVYSFFLEKTEQIPASWVLAYEKAAEHQNAADMLIEQIKLDTVGDIRKTFEKAWEEAV
;
A
#
# COMPACT_ATOMS: atom_id res chain seq x y z
N MET A 1 5.70 26.64 32.84
CA MET A 1 5.58 26.44 32.20
C MET A 1 5.63 25.54 31.77
N ASP A 2 5.70 25.11 31.62
CA ASP A 2 5.84 24.15 31.20
C ASP A 2 4.78 23.45 31.11
N ASP A 3 3.86 23.68 31.42
CA ASP A 3 2.79 23.12 31.33
C ASP A 3 2.47 22.74 30.06
N LYS A 4 2.75 23.44 29.18
CA LYS A 4 2.53 23.09 27.94
C LYS A 4 3.12 21.78 27.68
N THR A 5 4.15 21.46 28.29
CA THR A 5 4.74 20.23 27.97
C THR A 5 4.04 19.10 28.58
N PHE A 6 3.26 19.31 29.58
CA PHE A 6 2.68 18.27 30.15
C PHE A 6 1.40 17.99 29.72
N SER A 7 0.70 18.86 29.48
CA SER A 7 -0.63 18.66 29.22
C SER A 7 -0.89 17.74 28.11
N ARG A 8 0.03 17.54 27.26
CA ARG A 8 -0.25 16.74 26.21
C ARG A 8 0.65 15.67 26.02
N PRO A 9 1.27 15.07 26.96
CA PRO A 9 2.19 14.00 26.69
C PRO A 9 1.50 12.86 25.98
N GLU A 10 0.29 12.56 26.32
CA GLU A 10 -0.39 11.47 25.67
C GLU A 10 -0.77 11.78 24.27
N ASN A 11 -1.34 12.94 24.05
CA ASN A 11 -1.70 13.32 22.70
C ASN A 11 -0.48 13.50 21.84
N ALA A 12 0.54 14.10 22.39
CA ALA A 12 1.77 14.27 21.66
C ALA A 12 2.38 12.92 21.33
N GLY A 13 2.31 11.98 22.27
CA GLY A 13 2.80 10.64 22.04
C GLY A 13 2.03 9.93 20.95
N GLY A 14 0.70 10.07 20.97
CA GLY A 14 -0.15 9.47 19.94
C GLY A 14 0.12 10.05 18.58
N HIS A 15 0.24 11.37 18.51
CA HIS A 15 0.55 12.02 17.25
C HIS A 15 1.92 11.61 16.75
N CYS A 16 2.93 11.58 17.58
CA CYS A 16 4.26 11.18 17.17
C CYS A 16 4.28 9.75 16.71
N ALA A 17 3.56 8.87 17.41
CA ALA A 17 3.50 7.47 17.01
C ALA A 17 2.86 7.32 15.64
N MET A 18 1.76 8.04 15.39
CA MET A 18 1.12 7.95 14.10
C MET A 18 1.99 8.55 13.01
N GLU A 19 2.61 9.71 13.28
CA GLU A 19 3.47 10.33 12.28
C GLU A 19 4.63 9.43 11.93
N GLN A 20 5.18 8.71 12.92
CA GLN A 20 6.26 7.78 12.66
C GLN A 20 5.79 6.61 11.82
N LYS A 21 4.61 6.06 12.11
CA LYS A 21 4.04 4.98 11.32
C LYS A 21 3.83 5.42 9.89
N LEU A 22 3.29 6.62 9.70
CA LEU A 22 3.04 7.15 8.37
C LEU A 22 4.34 7.38 7.61
N SER A 23 5.35 7.87 8.29
CA SER A 23 6.66 8.07 7.68
C SER A 23 7.25 6.74 7.22
N GLU A 24 7.17 5.71 8.06
CA GLU A 24 7.68 4.38 7.72
C GLU A 24 6.91 3.77 6.56
N LEU A 25 5.59 3.93 6.54
CA LEU A 25 4.78 3.39 5.47
C LEU A 25 5.04 4.12 4.16
N ASN A 26 5.17 5.43 4.20
CA ASN A 26 5.49 6.18 2.99
C ASN A 26 6.86 5.79 2.45
N ALA A 27 7.84 5.59 3.33
CA ALA A 27 9.16 5.12 2.91
C ALA A 27 9.07 3.73 2.30
N TYR A 28 8.24 2.86 2.86
CA TYR A 28 8.01 1.53 2.32
C TYR A 28 7.45 1.61 0.90
N PHE A 29 6.41 2.42 0.70
CA PHE A 29 5.82 2.57 -0.64
C PHE A 29 6.85 3.09 -1.64
N GLU A 30 7.59 4.12 -1.26
CA GLU A 30 8.58 4.71 -2.15
C GLU A 30 9.66 3.71 -2.52
N GLU A 31 10.12 2.94 -1.55
CA GLU A 31 11.15 1.95 -1.81
C GLU A 31 10.64 0.84 -2.73
N GLN A 32 9.42 0.37 -2.53
CA GLN A 32 8.87 -0.68 -3.38
C GLN A 32 8.70 -0.18 -4.82
N ILE A 33 8.22 1.04 -4.99
CA ILE A 33 8.06 1.62 -6.32
C ILE A 33 9.44 1.74 -7.00
N LEU A 34 10.44 2.17 -6.26
CA LEU A 34 11.79 2.31 -6.80
C LEU A 34 12.34 0.94 -7.21
N ARG A 35 12.14 -0.08 -6.39
CA ARG A 35 12.60 -1.44 -6.71
C ARG A 35 11.92 -1.98 -7.96
N CYS A 36 10.63 -1.73 -8.11
CA CYS A 36 9.91 -2.13 -9.32
C CYS A 36 10.50 -1.45 -10.55
N GLY A 37 10.82 -0.16 -10.44
CA GLY A 37 11.42 0.57 -11.54
C GLY A 37 12.78 0.01 -11.95
N LYS A 38 13.61 -0.34 -10.96
CA LYS A 38 14.92 -0.91 -11.24
C LYS A 38 14.81 -2.28 -11.88
N ARG A 39 13.90 -3.12 -11.39
CA ARG A 39 13.69 -4.43 -11.97
C ARG A 39 13.17 -4.31 -13.40
N ARG A 40 12.27 -3.35 -13.62
CA ARG A 40 11.75 -3.11 -14.95
C ARG A 40 12.85 -2.75 -15.93
N GLU A 41 13.77 -1.87 -15.51
CA GLU A 41 14.89 -1.47 -16.36
C GLU A 41 15.79 -2.66 -16.69
N GLN A 42 16.07 -3.52 -15.69
CA GLN A 42 16.87 -4.70 -15.91
C GLN A 42 16.20 -5.68 -16.88
N LEU A 43 14.91 -5.87 -16.72
CA LEU A 43 14.15 -6.78 -17.57
C LEU A 43 14.11 -6.27 -19.01
N LEU A 44 13.96 -4.96 -19.19
CA LEU A 44 14.01 -4.38 -20.53
C LEU A 44 15.39 -4.54 -21.16
N ALA A 45 16.44 -4.38 -20.37
CA ALA A 45 17.80 -4.58 -20.85
C ALA A 45 18.06 -6.02 -21.25
N ASP A 46 17.37 -6.97 -20.60
CA ASP A 46 17.49 -8.38 -20.90
C ASP A 46 16.50 -8.85 -21.97
N ASP A 47 15.85 -7.90 -22.64
CA ASP A 47 14.87 -8.18 -23.68
C ASP A 47 13.70 -9.03 -23.18
N ARG A 48 13.17 -8.68 -22.01
CA ARG A 48 12.02 -9.35 -21.40
C ARG A 48 10.91 -8.33 -21.14
N PRO A 49 10.33 -7.77 -22.20
CA PRO A 49 9.35 -6.68 -22.03
C PRO A 49 8.05 -7.10 -21.35
N ASP A 50 7.64 -8.37 -21.51
CA ASP A 50 6.41 -8.83 -20.88
C ASP A 50 6.55 -8.83 -19.37
N GLU A 51 7.69 -9.30 -18.87
CA GLU A 51 7.94 -9.32 -17.44
C GLU A 51 8.14 -7.91 -16.90
N ALA A 52 8.76 -7.04 -17.71
CA ALA A 52 8.91 -5.63 -17.33
C ALA A 52 7.56 -4.97 -17.14
N SER A 53 6.58 -5.31 -17.98
CA SER A 53 5.22 -4.77 -17.85
C SER A 53 4.57 -5.18 -16.52
N LEU A 54 4.88 -6.37 -16.03
CA LEU A 54 4.35 -6.82 -14.75
C LEU A 54 4.91 -6.02 -13.59
N GLU A 55 6.17 -5.59 -13.69
CA GLU A 55 6.74 -4.72 -12.66
C GLU A 55 6.04 -3.36 -12.65
N LYS A 56 5.62 -2.87 -13.80
CA LYS A 56 4.87 -1.63 -13.87
C LYS A 56 3.51 -1.79 -13.19
N VAL A 57 2.86 -2.93 -13.39
CA VAL A 57 1.58 -3.22 -12.73
C VAL A 57 1.77 -3.19 -11.21
N ARG A 58 2.82 -3.84 -10.72
CA ARG A 58 3.12 -3.89 -9.29
C ARG A 58 3.36 -2.48 -8.74
N ALA A 59 4.16 -1.68 -9.44
CA ALA A 59 4.42 -0.31 -9.02
C ALA A 59 3.15 0.52 -8.94
N ASN A 60 2.24 0.31 -9.88
CA ASN A 60 0.97 1.03 -9.89
C ASN A 60 0.13 0.70 -8.66
N VAL A 61 0.12 -0.56 -8.22
CA VAL A 61 -0.64 -0.93 -7.02
C VAL A 61 -0.05 -0.26 -5.79
N PHE A 62 1.28 -0.23 -5.66
CA PHE A 62 1.90 0.47 -4.56
C PHE A 62 1.54 1.97 -4.58
N ASP A 63 1.52 2.57 -5.76
CA ASP A 63 1.19 3.99 -5.89
C ASP A 63 -0.27 4.27 -5.53
N ILE A 64 -1.18 3.39 -5.93
CA ILE A 64 -2.59 3.52 -5.57
C ILE A 64 -2.74 3.55 -4.05
N PHE A 65 -2.11 2.61 -3.34
CA PHE A 65 -2.30 2.54 -1.90
C PHE A 65 -1.49 3.59 -1.14
N ARG A 66 -0.41 4.10 -1.72
CA ARG A 66 0.24 5.28 -1.17
C ARG A 66 -0.71 6.47 -1.18
N THR A 67 -1.43 6.66 -2.28
CA THR A 67 -2.44 7.71 -2.40
C THR A 67 -3.59 7.48 -1.42
N ILE A 68 -4.05 6.24 -1.30
CA ILE A 68 -5.13 5.89 -0.38
C ILE A 68 -4.73 6.21 1.07
N LEU A 69 -3.49 5.95 1.43
CA LEU A 69 -3.03 6.28 2.78
C LEU A 69 -3.09 7.79 3.02
N SER A 70 -2.69 8.58 2.05
CA SER A 70 -2.77 10.04 2.14
C SER A 70 -4.22 10.50 2.32
N VAL A 71 -5.14 9.89 1.58
CA VAL A 71 -6.56 10.21 1.70
C VAL A 71 -7.09 9.80 3.08
N ALA A 72 -6.67 8.62 3.56
CA ALA A 72 -7.09 8.13 4.86
C ALA A 72 -6.70 9.11 5.97
N VAL A 73 -5.49 9.66 5.89
CA VAL A 73 -5.02 10.64 6.87
C VAL A 73 -5.88 11.89 6.85
N LYS A 74 -6.20 12.38 5.66
CA LYS A 74 -7.03 13.58 5.53
C LYS A 74 -8.44 13.36 6.05
N LEU A 75 -9.06 12.27 5.66
CA LEU A 75 -10.43 11.99 6.08
C LEU A 75 -10.50 11.62 7.56
N GLY A 76 -9.45 11.00 8.08
CA GLY A 76 -9.42 10.62 9.49
C GLY A 76 -9.12 11.76 10.42
N LYS A 77 -8.75 12.92 9.90
CA LYS A 77 -8.49 14.13 10.69
C LYS A 77 -7.54 13.87 11.86
N GLY A 78 -6.52 13.08 11.60
CA GLY A 78 -5.51 12.82 12.60
C GLY A 78 -5.87 11.74 13.61
N GLU A 79 -7.04 11.11 13.48
CA GLU A 79 -7.45 10.04 14.40
C GLU A 79 -6.89 8.70 13.92
N PRO A 80 -5.98 8.07 14.68
CA PRO A 80 -5.34 6.84 14.20
C PRO A 80 -6.30 5.71 13.87
N GLU A 81 -7.35 5.55 14.66
CA GLU A 81 -8.31 4.49 14.40
C GLU A 81 -9.09 4.70 13.11
N ALA A 82 -9.42 5.95 12.82
CA ALA A 82 -10.13 6.27 11.58
C ALA A 82 -9.24 6.03 10.37
N VAL A 83 -7.96 6.38 10.46
CA VAL A 83 -7.00 6.14 9.40
C VAL A 83 -6.86 4.63 9.17
N TYR A 84 -6.70 3.87 10.24
CA TYR A 84 -6.54 2.43 10.18
C TYR A 84 -7.75 1.77 9.51
N SER A 85 -8.95 2.09 9.99
CA SER A 85 -10.18 1.48 9.46
C SER A 85 -10.38 1.82 7.99
N PHE A 86 -10.17 3.07 7.62
CA PHE A 86 -10.35 3.48 6.23
C PHE A 86 -9.39 2.74 5.30
N PHE A 87 -8.13 2.68 5.70
CA PHE A 87 -7.12 2.05 4.85
C PHE A 87 -7.41 0.55 4.69
N LEU A 88 -7.70 -0.16 5.79
CA LEU A 88 -8.00 -1.58 5.72
C LEU A 88 -9.22 -1.86 4.85
N GLU A 89 -10.25 -1.03 4.99
CA GLU A 89 -11.44 -1.18 4.19
C GLU A 89 -11.12 -1.08 2.70
N LYS A 90 -10.25 -0.15 2.34
CA LYS A 90 -9.86 0.01 0.94
C LYS A 90 -9.02 -1.15 0.42
N THR A 91 -8.26 -1.82 1.30
CA THR A 91 -7.52 -3.01 0.87
C THR A 91 -8.46 -4.17 0.56
N GLU A 92 -9.74 -4.07 0.92
CA GLU A 92 -10.73 -5.07 0.57
C GLU A 92 -11.61 -4.61 -0.59
N GLN A 93 -12.02 -3.34 -0.57
CA GLN A 93 -12.93 -2.81 -1.58
C GLN A 93 -12.30 -2.68 -2.96
N ILE A 94 -11.09 -2.12 -3.01
CA ILE A 94 -10.44 -1.86 -4.29
C ILE A 94 -10.11 -3.16 -5.02
N PRO A 95 -9.54 -4.20 -4.36
CA PRO A 95 -9.22 -5.44 -5.06
C PRO A 95 -10.42 -6.27 -5.47
N ALA A 96 -11.63 -5.96 -4.99
CA ALA A 96 -12.81 -6.76 -5.33
C ALA A 96 -13.00 -6.87 -6.84
N SER A 97 -12.76 -5.79 -7.58
CA SER A 97 -12.86 -5.82 -9.04
C SER A 97 -11.75 -6.67 -9.66
N TRP A 98 -10.60 -6.76 -9.00
CA TRP A 98 -9.48 -7.56 -9.50
C TRP A 98 -9.76 -9.05 -9.34
N VAL A 99 -10.45 -9.44 -8.27
CA VAL A 99 -10.87 -10.81 -8.08
C VAL A 99 -11.85 -11.21 -9.19
N LEU A 100 -12.80 -10.34 -9.48
CA LEU A 100 -13.76 -10.61 -10.55
C LEU A 100 -13.06 -10.69 -11.91
N ALA A 101 -12.10 -9.81 -12.15
CA ALA A 101 -11.34 -9.83 -13.40
C ALA A 101 -10.52 -11.11 -13.53
N TYR A 102 -9.95 -11.58 -12.41
CA TYR A 102 -9.20 -12.83 -12.40
C TYR A 102 -10.12 -14.00 -12.77
N GLU A 103 -11.29 -14.04 -12.13
CA GLU A 103 -12.25 -15.13 -12.39
C GLU A 103 -12.70 -15.13 -13.84
N LYS A 104 -12.93 -13.95 -14.39
CA LYS A 104 -13.34 -13.83 -15.78
C LYS A 104 -12.23 -14.28 -16.73
N ALA A 105 -11.00 -13.90 -16.42
CA ALA A 105 -9.85 -14.32 -17.22
C ALA A 105 -9.68 -15.85 -17.16
N ALA A 106 -9.92 -16.45 -16.00
CA ALA A 106 -9.85 -17.90 -15.84
C ALA A 106 -10.92 -18.61 -16.66
N GLU A 107 -12.13 -18.07 -16.71
CA GLU A 107 -13.19 -18.63 -17.52
C GLU A 107 -12.83 -18.65 -18.99
N HIS A 108 -12.13 -17.63 -19.46
CA HIS A 108 -11.73 -17.53 -20.85
C HIS A 108 -10.34 -18.11 -21.10
N GLN A 109 -9.76 -18.76 -20.09
CA GLN A 109 -8.42 -19.36 -20.17
C GLN A 109 -7.37 -18.37 -20.64
N ASN A 110 -7.50 -17.11 -20.23
CA ASN A 110 -6.57 -16.06 -20.60
C ASN A 110 -5.47 -15.98 -19.53
N ALA A 111 -4.40 -16.74 -19.73
CA ALA A 111 -3.33 -16.84 -18.75
C ALA A 111 -2.63 -15.51 -18.50
N ALA A 112 -2.49 -14.70 -19.53
CA ALA A 112 -1.81 -13.40 -19.37
C ALA A 112 -2.59 -12.47 -18.46
N ASP A 113 -3.91 -12.39 -18.64
CA ASP A 113 -4.75 -11.56 -17.81
C ASP A 113 -4.86 -12.11 -16.39
N MET A 114 -4.88 -13.43 -16.24
CA MET A 114 -4.88 -14.05 -14.92
C MET A 114 -3.64 -13.62 -14.15
N LEU A 115 -2.47 -13.63 -14.80
CA LEU A 115 -1.24 -13.27 -14.15
C LEU A 115 -1.23 -11.81 -13.71
N ILE A 116 -1.75 -10.92 -14.55
CA ILE A 116 -1.83 -9.49 -14.20
C ILE A 116 -2.67 -9.30 -12.94
N GLU A 117 -3.86 -9.90 -12.89
CA GLU A 117 -4.73 -9.73 -11.74
C GLU A 117 -4.14 -10.40 -10.50
N GLN A 118 -3.46 -11.54 -10.68
CA GLN A 118 -2.82 -12.21 -9.56
C GLN A 118 -1.72 -11.34 -8.93
N ILE A 119 -0.94 -10.66 -9.76
CA ILE A 119 0.11 -9.77 -9.27
C ILE A 119 -0.49 -8.63 -8.47
N LYS A 120 -1.59 -8.06 -8.95
CA LYS A 120 -2.28 -7.00 -8.21
C LYS A 120 -2.74 -7.50 -6.84
N LEU A 121 -3.35 -8.68 -6.81
CA LEU A 121 -3.85 -9.27 -5.58
C LEU A 121 -2.72 -9.60 -4.60
N ASP A 122 -1.63 -10.16 -5.09
CA ASP A 122 -0.48 -10.47 -4.26
C ASP A 122 0.12 -9.20 -3.68
N THR A 123 0.20 -8.16 -4.49
CA THR A 123 0.78 -6.89 -4.06
C THR A 123 -0.05 -6.24 -2.96
N VAL A 124 -1.39 -6.22 -3.12
CA VAL A 124 -2.23 -5.62 -2.09
C VAL A 124 -2.19 -6.46 -0.81
N GLY A 125 -2.03 -7.78 -0.94
CA GLY A 125 -1.85 -8.64 0.22
C GLY A 125 -0.61 -8.28 1.02
N ASP A 126 0.49 -8.04 0.33
CA ASP A 126 1.73 -7.61 0.98
C ASP A 126 1.59 -6.25 1.63
N ILE A 127 0.92 -5.32 0.95
CA ILE A 127 0.67 -3.99 1.47
C ILE A 127 -0.14 -4.07 2.77
N ARG A 128 -1.20 -4.89 2.76
CA ARG A 128 -2.05 -5.03 3.92
C ARG A 128 -1.29 -5.60 5.11
N LYS A 129 -0.48 -6.62 4.89
CA LYS A 129 0.32 -7.21 5.95
C LYS A 129 1.31 -6.20 6.53
N THR A 130 1.97 -5.46 5.65
CA THR A 130 2.94 -4.46 6.08
C THR A 130 2.26 -3.35 6.87
N PHE A 131 1.10 -2.91 6.41
CA PHE A 131 0.34 -1.87 7.09
C PHE A 131 -0.12 -2.32 8.48
N GLU A 132 -0.69 -3.52 8.57
CA GLU A 132 -1.16 -4.05 9.84
C GLU A 132 -0.01 -4.19 10.82
N LYS A 133 1.12 -4.70 10.37
CA LYS A 133 2.27 -4.87 11.23
C LYS A 133 2.81 -3.54 11.72
N ALA A 134 2.95 -2.56 10.84
CA ALA A 134 3.44 -1.25 11.22
C ALA A 134 2.50 -0.58 12.23
N TRP A 135 1.19 -0.76 12.02
CA TRP A 135 0.22 -0.12 12.91
C TRP A 135 0.21 -0.77 14.29
N GLU A 136 0.38 -2.08 14.34
CA GLU A 136 0.42 -2.79 15.62
C GLU A 136 1.67 -2.49 16.41
N GLU A 137 2.82 -2.49 15.75
CA GLU A 137 4.09 -2.36 16.44
C GLU A 137 4.26 -1.04 17.17
N ALA A 138 3.58 -0.02 16.72
CA ALA A 138 3.73 1.27 17.33
C ALA A 138 2.77 1.48 18.51
N VAL A 139 1.95 0.50 18.81
CA VAL A 139 1.08 0.54 19.97
C VAL A 139 1.78 -0.07 21.21
#